data_804337b19cad331349bbb5a467bcd8ac
#
_entry.id   804337b19cad331349bbb5a467bcd8ac
#
_cell.length_a   1.000
_cell.length_b   1.000
_cell.length_c   1.000
_cell.angle_alpha   90.00
_cell.angle_beta   90.00
_cell.angle_gamma   90.00
#
_symmetry.space_group_name_H-M   'P 1'
#
loop_
_entity.id
_entity.type
_entity.pdbx_description
1 polymer ?
#
loop_
_entity_poly.entity_id
_entity_poly.type
_entity_poly.pdbx_seq_one_letter_code
_entity_poly.pdbx_strand_id
1 'polypeptide(L)'
;GNGDYQTDKNLAEGVIAMMGDIGVKVTLNALTGKDRDAAAQSGKFDWMVLRNGTELITVVQNTTALAPVGPTTSNHHQANAKGELDLLDYEKDLVDTINKFTASRDPAERVALMKHYQKVYTENLDGIGLTAYPGALIVNKRFANIPPGAPIFMYNWAEDNIIRERVFVPKDKQINAELH
;
A
#
# COMPACT_ATOMS: atom_id res chain seq x y z
N GLY A 1 -4.54 -9.91 9.85
CA GLY A 1 -4.88 -8.52 9.53
C GLY A 1 -4.02 -7.53 10.32
N ASN A 2 -4.07 -6.26 9.94
CA ASN A 2 -3.32 -5.21 10.62
C ASN A 2 -4.02 -4.81 11.93
N GLY A 3 -3.45 -5.24 13.06
CA GLY A 3 -4.01 -5.01 14.40
C GLY A 3 -3.85 -3.58 14.92
N ASP A 4 -3.03 -2.75 14.26
CA ASP A 4 -2.77 -1.37 14.70
C ASP A 4 -3.93 -0.41 14.37
N TYR A 5 -4.78 -0.75 13.40
CA TYR A 5 -5.86 0.10 12.94
C TYR A 5 -7.23 -0.54 13.16
N GLN A 6 -8.09 0.12 13.93
CA GLN A 6 -9.46 -0.36 14.20
C GLN A 6 -10.28 -0.46 12.90
N THR A 7 -10.06 0.44 11.95
CA THR A 7 -10.73 0.41 10.64
C THR A 7 -10.40 -0.84 9.84
N ASP A 8 -9.17 -1.32 9.91
CA ASP A 8 -8.74 -2.54 9.21
C ASP A 8 -9.34 -3.79 9.85
N LYS A 9 -9.49 -3.78 11.19
CA LYS A 9 -10.21 -4.84 11.91
C LYS A 9 -11.68 -4.89 11.52
N ASN A 10 -12.36 -3.76 11.56
CA ASN A 10 -13.79 -3.68 11.19
C ASN A 10 -14.01 -4.14 9.75
N LEU A 11 -13.11 -3.79 8.83
CA LEU A 11 -13.17 -4.25 7.44
C LEU A 11 -12.99 -5.78 7.35
N ALA A 12 -12.01 -6.33 8.07
CA ALA A 12 -11.78 -7.77 8.12
C ALA A 12 -12.99 -8.52 8.71
N GLU A 13 -13.60 -8.00 9.76
CA GLU A 13 -14.81 -8.57 10.37
C GLU A 13 -16.00 -8.57 9.39
N GLY A 14 -16.14 -7.51 8.60
CA GLY A 14 -17.14 -7.45 7.54
C GLY A 14 -16.92 -8.51 6.46
N VAL A 15 -15.67 -8.69 6.02
CA VAL A 15 -15.32 -9.76 5.07
C VAL A 15 -15.59 -11.14 5.66
N ILE A 16 -15.25 -11.38 6.92
CA ILE A 16 -15.51 -12.65 7.62
C ILE A 16 -17.00 -12.98 7.64
N ALA A 17 -17.82 -11.99 7.95
CA ALA A 17 -19.28 -12.18 7.95
C ALA A 17 -19.79 -12.60 6.57
N MET A 18 -19.42 -11.86 5.51
CA MET A 18 -19.82 -12.18 4.12
C MET A 18 -19.32 -13.56 3.67
N MET A 19 -18.12 -13.95 4.07
CA MET A 19 -17.58 -15.28 3.77
C MET A 19 -18.35 -16.39 4.50
N GLY A 20 -18.81 -16.10 5.72
CA GLY A 20 -19.68 -17.00 6.49
C GLY A 20 -21.00 -17.27 5.80
N ASP A 21 -21.59 -16.27 5.13
CA ASP A 21 -22.85 -16.40 4.38
C ASP A 21 -22.76 -17.41 3.22
N ILE A 22 -21.58 -17.60 2.68
CA ILE A 22 -21.31 -18.59 1.61
C ILE A 22 -20.66 -19.88 2.14
N GLY A 23 -20.64 -20.07 3.46
CA GLY A 23 -20.15 -21.29 4.11
C GLY A 23 -18.65 -21.37 4.28
N VAL A 24 -17.90 -20.29 4.06
CA VAL A 24 -16.45 -20.22 4.26
C VAL A 24 -16.13 -19.71 5.67
N LYS A 25 -15.51 -20.55 6.49
CA LYS A 25 -15.08 -20.19 7.84
C LYS A 25 -13.73 -19.48 7.78
N VAL A 26 -13.72 -18.22 8.16
CA VAL A 26 -12.48 -17.40 8.23
C VAL A 26 -12.19 -17.03 9.69
N THR A 27 -10.93 -17.09 10.09
CA THR A 27 -10.47 -16.70 11.41
C THR A 27 -9.56 -15.49 11.31
N LEU A 28 -9.90 -14.42 12.03
CA LEU A 28 -9.07 -13.24 12.10
C LEU A 28 -7.89 -13.45 13.05
N ASN A 29 -6.69 -13.34 12.54
CA ASN A 29 -5.47 -13.16 13.31
C ASN A 29 -5.01 -11.70 13.20
N ALA A 30 -5.34 -10.90 14.20
CA ALA A 30 -4.98 -9.46 14.23
C ALA A 30 -3.57 -9.31 14.82
N LEU A 31 -2.59 -9.15 13.96
CA LEU A 31 -1.19 -8.96 14.32
C LEU A 31 -0.77 -7.49 14.18
N THR A 32 0.21 -7.07 14.95
CA THR A 32 0.76 -5.72 14.92
C THR A 32 2.22 -5.72 14.47
N GLY A 33 2.64 -4.67 13.77
CA GLY A 33 4.04 -4.38 13.45
C GLY A 33 4.85 -5.62 13.03
N LYS A 34 5.87 -5.95 13.83
CA LYS A 34 6.82 -7.03 13.53
C LYS A 34 6.20 -8.42 13.38
N ASP A 35 5.16 -8.72 14.15
CA ASP A 35 4.53 -10.05 14.11
C ASP A 35 3.78 -10.25 12.80
N ARG A 36 3.13 -9.20 12.30
CA ARG A 36 2.51 -9.20 10.98
C ARG A 36 3.56 -9.39 9.88
N ASP A 37 4.64 -8.63 9.93
CA ASP A 37 5.70 -8.70 8.93
C ASP A 37 6.39 -10.07 8.94
N ALA A 38 6.63 -10.64 10.13
CA ALA A 38 7.16 -11.99 10.26
C ALA A 38 6.21 -13.06 9.72
N ALA A 39 4.90 -12.91 9.93
CA ALA A 39 3.90 -13.80 9.36
C ALA A 39 3.88 -13.72 7.83
N ALA A 40 3.94 -12.51 7.27
CA ALA A 40 4.02 -12.28 5.83
C ALA A 40 5.28 -12.92 5.23
N GLN A 41 6.44 -12.66 5.81
CA GLN A 41 7.73 -13.18 5.34
C GLN A 41 7.86 -14.71 5.48
N SER A 42 7.13 -15.32 6.40
CA SER A 42 7.15 -16.76 6.58
C SER A 42 6.03 -17.51 5.85
N GLY A 43 5.20 -16.83 5.06
CA GLY A 43 4.07 -17.42 4.35
C GLY A 43 2.98 -18.01 5.28
N LYS A 44 2.95 -17.63 6.56
CA LYS A 44 2.00 -18.17 7.54
C LYS A 44 0.67 -17.42 7.56
N PHE A 45 0.07 -17.33 6.40
CA PHE A 45 -1.27 -16.75 6.24
C PHE A 45 -1.92 -17.32 4.98
N ASP A 46 -3.25 -17.38 4.97
CA ASP A 46 -4.02 -17.71 3.77
C ASP A 46 -4.44 -16.42 3.05
N TRP A 47 -4.94 -15.45 3.81
CA TRP A 47 -5.33 -14.13 3.32
C TRP A 47 -4.78 -13.03 4.20
N MET A 48 -4.46 -11.90 3.59
CA MET A 48 -3.99 -10.72 4.30
C MET A 48 -4.87 -9.52 3.97
N VAL A 49 -5.44 -8.89 5.00
CA VAL A 49 -6.12 -7.59 4.86
C VAL A 49 -5.11 -6.51 5.23
N LEU A 50 -4.81 -5.64 4.29
CA LEU A 50 -3.82 -4.57 4.47
C LEU A 50 -4.17 -3.34 3.63
N ARG A 51 -3.51 -2.25 3.94
CA ARG A 51 -3.55 -1.04 3.12
C ARG A 51 -2.50 -1.15 2.03
N ASN A 52 -2.91 -0.89 0.80
CA ASN A 52 -2.00 -0.79 -0.31
C ASN A 52 -2.10 0.62 -0.92
N GLY A 53 -0.97 1.31 -0.99
CA GLY A 53 -0.89 2.61 -1.66
C GLY A 53 -0.52 2.39 -3.12
N THR A 54 -1.46 2.64 -4.01
CA THR A 54 -1.23 2.64 -5.45
C THR A 54 -1.49 4.05 -5.98
N GLU A 55 -0.66 4.99 -5.57
CA GLU A 55 -0.68 6.35 -6.08
C GLU A 55 -0.16 6.38 -7.52
N LEU A 56 -0.44 7.48 -8.23
CA LEU A 56 -0.10 7.66 -9.65
C LEU A 56 1.36 7.36 -10.00
N ILE A 57 2.29 7.52 -9.09
CA ILE A 57 3.72 7.31 -9.34
C ILE A 57 4.30 6.07 -8.64
N THR A 58 3.49 5.31 -7.90
CA THR A 58 3.93 4.06 -7.25
C THR A 58 4.60 3.11 -8.23
N VAL A 59 4.06 3.04 -9.45
CA VAL A 59 4.61 2.20 -10.54
C VAL A 59 6.07 2.52 -10.86
N VAL A 60 6.52 3.76 -10.65
CA VAL A 60 7.91 4.18 -10.93
C VAL A 60 8.77 4.31 -9.67
N GLN A 61 8.16 4.60 -8.52
CA GLN A 61 8.89 4.83 -7.29
C GLN A 61 9.03 3.58 -6.41
N ASN A 62 8.03 2.73 -6.42
CA ASN A 62 7.95 1.58 -5.52
C ASN A 62 7.45 0.32 -6.24
N THR A 63 8.27 -0.20 -7.14
CA THR A 63 7.96 -1.41 -7.90
C THR A 63 7.79 -2.64 -7.00
N THR A 64 8.36 -2.63 -5.80
CA THR A 64 8.20 -3.72 -4.82
C THR A 64 6.77 -3.82 -4.26
N ALA A 65 5.97 -2.77 -4.40
CA ALA A 65 4.56 -2.81 -4.04
C ALA A 65 3.68 -3.50 -5.10
N LEU A 66 4.24 -3.78 -6.28
CA LEU A 66 3.50 -4.32 -7.42
C LEU A 66 3.74 -5.81 -7.66
N ALA A 67 4.87 -6.33 -7.20
CA ALA A 67 5.21 -7.74 -7.40
C ALA A 67 6.17 -8.23 -6.31
N PRO A 68 6.21 -9.54 -6.02
CA PRO A 68 7.11 -10.13 -5.03
C PRO A 68 8.55 -10.22 -5.57
N VAL A 69 9.17 -9.08 -5.84
CA VAL A 69 10.51 -8.98 -6.45
C VAL A 69 11.65 -9.34 -5.51
N GLY A 70 11.37 -9.65 -4.25
CA GLY A 70 12.37 -10.05 -3.26
C GLY A 70 11.74 -10.56 -1.96
N PRO A 71 12.53 -11.16 -1.08
CA PRO A 71 12.04 -11.85 0.12
C PRO A 71 11.52 -10.92 1.22
N THR A 72 11.53 -9.62 1.02
CA THR A 72 11.08 -8.60 1.98
C THR A 72 9.94 -7.73 1.49
N THR A 73 9.31 -8.08 0.37
CA THR A 73 8.15 -7.35 -0.15
C THR A 73 6.91 -7.74 0.65
N SER A 74 6.33 -6.80 1.40
CA SER A 74 5.35 -7.07 2.47
C SER A 74 3.91 -7.26 2.00
N ASN A 75 3.59 -7.13 0.72
CA ASN A 75 2.21 -7.10 0.23
C ASN A 75 1.87 -8.24 -0.74
N HIS A 76 2.73 -9.24 -0.81
CA HIS A 76 2.57 -10.37 -1.71
C HIS A 76 2.91 -11.68 -1.01
N HIS A 77 2.46 -12.78 -1.55
CA HIS A 77 2.99 -14.09 -1.19
C HIS A 77 4.49 -14.12 -1.51
N GLN A 78 5.31 -14.50 -0.55
CA GLN A 78 6.78 -14.37 -0.69
C GLN A 78 7.51 -15.67 -0.42
N ALA A 79 6.98 -16.46 0.50
CA ALA A 79 7.72 -17.59 1.00
C ALA A 79 6.78 -18.73 1.36
N ASN A 80 7.27 -19.95 1.19
CA ASN A 80 6.64 -21.14 1.74
C ASN A 80 6.81 -21.20 3.29
N ALA A 81 6.23 -22.21 3.93
CA ALA A 81 6.31 -22.40 5.39
C ALA A 81 7.73 -22.54 5.93
N LYS A 82 8.74 -22.77 5.07
CA LYS A 82 10.16 -22.83 5.43
C LYS A 82 10.88 -21.48 5.31
N GLY A 83 10.18 -20.46 4.80
CA GLY A 83 10.77 -19.14 4.55
C GLY A 83 11.56 -19.06 3.25
N GLU A 84 11.45 -20.02 2.35
CA GLU A 84 12.09 -20.02 1.04
C GLU A 84 11.17 -19.31 0.04
N LEU A 85 11.75 -18.52 -0.86
CA LEU A 85 10.98 -17.88 -1.94
C LEU A 85 10.37 -18.96 -2.84
N ASP A 86 9.04 -18.99 -2.87
CA ASP A 86 8.25 -19.99 -3.60
C ASP A 86 7.15 -19.29 -4.37
N LEU A 87 7.49 -18.85 -5.58
CA LEU A 87 6.58 -18.10 -6.44
C LEU A 87 5.80 -19.01 -7.35
N LEU A 88 4.50 -18.78 -7.44
CA LEU A 88 3.62 -19.33 -8.45
C LEU A 88 3.99 -18.79 -9.85
N ASP A 89 3.52 -19.45 -10.90
CA ASP A 89 3.93 -19.08 -12.26
C ASP A 89 3.42 -17.68 -12.65
N TYR A 90 2.23 -17.29 -12.22
CA TYR A 90 1.73 -15.94 -12.46
C TYR A 90 2.50 -14.87 -11.66
N GLU A 91 3.00 -15.21 -10.47
CA GLU A 91 3.82 -14.29 -9.65
C GLU A 91 5.19 -14.07 -10.31
N LYS A 92 5.78 -15.13 -10.89
CA LYS A 92 7.00 -15.00 -11.70
C LYS A 92 6.78 -14.11 -12.92
N ASP A 93 5.63 -14.22 -13.59
CA ASP A 93 5.26 -13.35 -14.71
C ASP A 93 5.09 -11.90 -14.25
N LEU A 94 4.45 -11.64 -13.10
CA LEU A 94 4.37 -10.29 -12.54
C LEU A 94 5.75 -9.71 -12.24
N VAL A 95 6.65 -10.48 -11.62
CA VAL A 95 8.03 -10.08 -11.35
C VAL A 95 8.79 -9.75 -12.63
N ASP A 96 8.73 -10.63 -13.63
CA ASP A 96 9.38 -10.42 -14.92
C ASP A 96 8.84 -9.17 -15.65
N THR A 97 7.53 -8.99 -15.63
CA THR A 97 6.86 -7.83 -16.22
C THR A 97 7.30 -6.52 -15.55
N ILE A 98 7.38 -6.48 -14.23
CA ILE A 98 7.82 -5.29 -13.49
C ILE A 98 9.31 -5.01 -13.72
N ASN A 99 10.15 -6.03 -13.78
CA ASN A 99 11.57 -5.88 -14.11
C ASN A 99 11.76 -5.31 -15.52
N LYS A 100 11.05 -5.82 -16.52
CA LYS A 100 11.05 -5.28 -17.89
C LYS A 100 10.54 -3.85 -17.93
N PHE A 101 9.44 -3.55 -17.23
CA PHE A 101 8.90 -2.21 -17.12
C PHE A 101 9.93 -1.22 -16.55
N THR A 102 10.65 -1.62 -15.52
CA THR A 102 11.67 -0.80 -14.87
C THR A 102 12.88 -0.56 -15.80
N ALA A 103 13.25 -1.54 -16.57
CA ALA A 103 14.37 -1.46 -17.51
C ALA A 103 14.04 -0.70 -18.79
N SER A 104 12.79 -0.72 -19.24
CA SER A 104 12.38 -0.09 -20.50
C SER A 104 12.32 1.44 -20.40
N ARG A 105 12.79 2.09 -21.48
CA ARG A 105 12.66 3.54 -21.70
C ARG A 105 11.63 3.88 -22.78
N ASP A 106 11.08 2.88 -23.46
CA ASP A 106 10.06 3.06 -24.49
C ASP A 106 8.67 3.22 -23.83
N PRO A 107 8.00 4.37 -23.99
CA PRO A 107 6.67 4.59 -23.44
C PRO A 107 5.62 3.58 -23.93
N ALA A 108 5.69 3.15 -25.19
CA ALA A 108 4.73 2.23 -25.77
C ALA A 108 4.90 0.83 -25.16
N GLU A 109 6.14 0.37 -25.02
CA GLU A 109 6.47 -0.88 -24.33
C GLU A 109 6.03 -0.84 -22.86
N ARG A 110 6.31 0.24 -22.15
CA ARG A 110 5.89 0.40 -20.75
C ARG A 110 4.38 0.32 -20.59
N VAL A 111 3.61 0.94 -21.48
CA VAL A 111 2.14 0.84 -21.48
C VAL A 111 1.70 -0.61 -21.73
N ALA A 112 2.31 -1.31 -22.68
CA ALA A 112 1.99 -2.70 -22.98
C ALA A 112 2.28 -3.62 -21.79
N LEU A 113 3.43 -3.45 -21.15
CA LEU A 113 3.81 -4.20 -19.94
C LEU A 113 2.83 -3.98 -18.79
N MET A 114 2.40 -2.74 -18.54
CA MET A 114 1.44 -2.47 -17.46
C MET A 114 0.03 -2.99 -17.77
N LYS A 115 -0.38 -3.02 -19.04
CA LYS A 115 -1.62 -3.70 -19.43
C LYS A 115 -1.55 -5.21 -19.21
N HIS A 116 -0.42 -5.82 -19.52
CA HIS A 116 -0.17 -7.23 -19.24
C HIS A 116 -0.20 -7.51 -17.74
N TYR A 117 0.51 -6.68 -16.95
CA TYR A 117 0.51 -6.75 -15.49
C TYR A 117 -0.92 -6.74 -14.92
N GLN A 118 -1.73 -5.74 -15.30
CA GLN A 118 -3.10 -5.62 -14.82
C GLN A 118 -3.94 -6.85 -15.15
N LYS A 119 -3.77 -7.41 -16.36
CA LYS A 119 -4.46 -8.63 -16.78
C LYS A 119 -4.08 -9.81 -15.88
N VAL A 120 -2.79 -10.10 -15.76
CA VAL A 120 -2.29 -11.23 -14.95
C VAL A 120 -2.71 -11.09 -13.49
N TYR A 121 -2.56 -9.90 -12.91
CA TYR A 121 -2.94 -9.60 -11.53
C TYR A 121 -4.44 -9.84 -11.28
N THR A 122 -5.28 -9.35 -12.19
CA THR A 122 -6.74 -9.46 -12.04
C THR A 122 -7.26 -10.87 -12.27
N GLU A 123 -6.73 -11.57 -13.27
CA GLU A 123 -7.16 -12.94 -13.61
C GLU A 123 -6.79 -13.96 -12.52
N ASN A 124 -5.71 -13.70 -11.77
CA ASN A 124 -5.25 -14.57 -10.69
C ASN A 124 -5.72 -14.10 -9.29
N LEU A 125 -6.45 -12.98 -9.20
CA LEU A 125 -6.95 -12.43 -7.93
C LEU A 125 -5.85 -12.23 -6.88
N ASP A 126 -4.67 -11.79 -7.29
CA ASP A 126 -3.54 -11.53 -6.40
C ASP A 126 -3.88 -10.49 -5.31
N GLY A 127 -4.75 -9.56 -5.64
CA GLY A 127 -5.34 -8.63 -4.69
C GLY A 127 -6.76 -8.25 -5.05
N ILE A 128 -7.60 -8.11 -4.02
CA ILE A 128 -8.99 -7.68 -4.16
C ILE A 128 -9.16 -6.35 -3.44
N GLY A 129 -9.48 -5.29 -4.20
CA GLY A 129 -9.79 -3.98 -3.62
C GLY A 129 -11.12 -4.02 -2.87
N LEU A 130 -11.08 -3.73 -1.57
CA LEU A 130 -12.28 -3.73 -0.73
C LEU A 130 -12.88 -2.33 -0.60
N THR A 131 -12.04 -1.33 -0.32
CA THR A 131 -12.44 0.06 -0.14
C THR A 131 -11.34 1.01 -0.60
N ALA A 132 -11.71 2.23 -0.94
CA ALA A 132 -10.77 3.32 -1.16
C ALA A 132 -10.97 4.38 -0.08
N TYR A 133 -9.88 4.88 0.48
CA TYR A 133 -9.93 6.00 1.41
C TYR A 133 -9.79 7.31 0.62
N PRO A 134 -10.70 8.28 0.83
CA PRO A 134 -10.48 9.60 0.30
C PRO A 134 -9.25 10.23 0.98
N GLY A 135 -8.35 10.77 0.18
CA GLY A 135 -7.23 11.53 0.70
C GLY A 135 -7.73 12.75 1.46
N ALA A 136 -7.21 13.01 2.65
CA ALA A 136 -7.52 14.19 3.44
C ALA A 136 -6.26 14.72 4.13
N LEU A 137 -6.04 16.03 3.99
CA LEU A 137 -5.02 16.75 4.74
C LEU A 137 -5.70 17.68 5.73
N ILE A 138 -5.50 17.42 7.02
CA ILE A 138 -6.01 18.26 8.09
C ILE A 138 -4.91 19.24 8.51
N VAL A 139 -5.18 20.53 8.34
CA VAL A 139 -4.23 21.59 8.64
C VAL A 139 -4.76 22.43 9.78
N ASN A 140 -3.95 22.64 10.82
CA ASN A 140 -4.29 23.58 11.88
C ASN A 140 -4.27 25.02 11.32
N LYS A 141 -5.31 25.80 11.63
CA LYS A 141 -5.51 27.18 11.13
C LYS A 141 -4.39 28.16 11.46
N ARG A 142 -3.50 27.82 12.37
CA ARG A 142 -2.34 28.66 12.70
C ARG A 142 -1.22 28.57 11.63
N PHE A 143 -1.17 27.52 10.84
CA PHE A 143 -0.17 27.40 9.78
C PHE A 143 -0.56 28.25 8.56
N ALA A 144 0.42 28.93 8.03
CA ALA A 144 0.30 29.73 6.80
C ALA A 144 1.12 29.13 5.66
N ASN A 145 0.81 29.58 4.46
CA ASN A 145 1.47 29.19 3.21
C ASN A 145 1.29 27.70 2.84
N ILE A 146 0.12 27.17 3.15
CA ILE A 146 -0.31 25.86 2.65
C ILE A 146 -1.27 26.12 1.50
N PRO A 147 -0.93 25.69 0.26
CA PRO A 147 -1.77 25.95 -0.91
C PRO A 147 -3.13 25.24 -0.77
N PRO A 148 -4.24 25.95 -0.96
CA PRO A 148 -5.54 25.31 -1.06
C PRO A 148 -5.60 24.45 -2.33
N GLY A 149 -6.15 23.25 -2.23
CA GLY A 149 -6.30 22.35 -3.37
C GLY A 149 -5.01 21.67 -3.84
N ALA A 150 -3.97 21.64 -2.99
CA ALA A 150 -2.80 20.80 -3.28
C ALA A 150 -3.24 19.34 -3.49
N PRO A 151 -2.77 18.66 -4.53
CA PRO A 151 -3.11 17.24 -4.74
C PRO A 151 -2.64 16.40 -3.54
N ILE A 152 -3.55 15.64 -2.96
CA ILE A 152 -3.26 14.81 -1.80
C ILE A 152 -2.90 13.41 -2.30
N PHE A 153 -1.91 12.78 -1.68
CA PHE A 153 -1.43 11.44 -2.06
C PHE A 153 -0.94 11.32 -3.53
N MET A 154 -0.44 12.42 -4.11
CA MET A 154 0.16 12.34 -5.44
C MET A 154 1.41 11.46 -5.44
N TYR A 155 2.19 11.51 -4.36
CA TYR A 155 3.44 10.78 -4.24
C TYR A 155 3.30 9.56 -3.33
N ASN A 156 3.11 9.75 -2.04
CA ASN A 156 2.98 8.66 -1.08
C ASN A 156 2.23 9.12 0.20
N TRP A 157 2.50 10.34 0.65
CA TRP A 157 1.91 10.93 1.84
C TRP A 157 1.22 12.25 1.50
N ALA A 158 0.17 12.57 2.25
CA ALA A 158 -0.64 13.78 2.01
C ALA A 158 0.20 15.07 2.05
N GLU A 159 1.21 15.10 2.91
CA GLU A 159 2.10 16.25 3.10
C GLU A 159 3.19 16.40 2.03
N ASP A 160 3.42 15.41 1.18
CA ASP A 160 4.50 15.45 0.19
C ASP A 160 4.26 16.48 -0.92
N ASN A 161 3.04 16.99 -1.04
CA ASN A 161 2.69 18.09 -1.95
C ASN A 161 2.86 19.46 -1.32
N ILE A 162 3.35 19.53 -0.09
CA ILE A 162 3.58 20.78 0.63
C ILE A 162 5.09 21.00 0.72
N ILE A 163 5.55 22.17 0.28
CA ILE A 163 6.93 22.58 0.51
C ILE A 163 7.06 22.97 1.98
N ARG A 164 7.49 22.03 2.81
CA ARG A 164 7.51 22.14 4.28
C ARG A 164 8.33 23.35 4.75
N GLU A 165 9.41 23.65 4.05
CA GLU A 165 10.31 24.79 4.33
C GLU A 165 9.63 26.15 4.14
N ARG A 166 8.49 26.18 3.45
CA ARG A 166 7.67 27.39 3.24
C ARG A 166 6.51 27.52 4.21
N VAL A 167 6.22 26.48 5.00
CA VAL A 167 5.16 26.51 5.98
C VAL A 167 5.66 27.21 7.25
N PHE A 168 4.90 28.13 7.77
CA PHE A 168 5.25 28.87 8.98
C PHE A 168 4.03 29.18 9.83
N VAL A 169 4.28 29.56 11.08
CA VAL A 169 3.25 30.08 11.99
C VAL A 169 3.47 31.59 12.12
N PRO A 170 2.51 32.44 11.67
CA PRO A 170 2.59 33.88 11.88
C PRO A 170 2.80 34.24 13.34
N LYS A 171 3.51 35.32 13.61
CA LYS A 171 3.92 35.71 14.96
C LYS A 171 2.74 35.85 15.94
N ASP A 172 1.63 36.37 15.46
CA ASP A 172 0.38 36.52 16.22
C ASP A 172 -0.35 35.21 16.53
N LYS A 173 0.05 34.11 15.90
CA LYS A 173 -0.53 32.76 16.07
C LYS A 173 0.41 31.77 16.75
N GLN A 174 1.58 32.20 17.18
CA GLN A 174 2.52 31.37 17.92
C GLN A 174 2.02 31.16 19.36
N ILE A 175 2.07 29.90 19.83
CA ILE A 175 1.56 29.53 21.16
C ILE A 175 2.63 29.77 22.23
N ASN A 176 3.91 29.55 21.91
CA ASN A 176 5.06 29.76 22.80
C ASN A 176 6.10 30.59 22.08
N ALA A 177 6.19 31.87 22.44
CA ALA A 177 7.21 32.77 21.91
C ALA A 177 8.61 32.50 22.50
N GLU A 178 8.72 31.66 23.54
CA GLU A 178 9.95 31.42 24.29
C GLU A 178 10.68 30.12 23.92
N LEU A 179 10.11 29.30 23.04
CA LEU A 179 10.80 28.12 22.48
C LEU A 179 11.57 28.53 21.22
N HIS A 180 12.80 28.94 21.42
CA HIS A 180 13.78 29.23 20.37
C HIS A 180 14.75 28.08 20.22
#